data_a3b4354cef818f7b7953b38b0cdcdcfd
#
_entry.id   a3b4354cef818f7b7953b38b0cdcdcfd
#
_cell.length_a   1.000
_cell.length_b   1.000
_cell.length_c   1.000
_cell.angle_alpha   90.00
_cell.angle_beta   90.00
_cell.angle_gamma   90.00
#
_symmetry.space_group_name_H-M   'P 1'
#
loop_
_entity.id
_entity.type
_entity.pdbx_description
1 polymer ?
#
loop_
_entity_poly.entity_id
_entity_poly.type
_entity_poly.pdbx_seq_one_letter_code
_entity_poly.pdbx_strand_id
1 'polypeptide(L)'
;MKASPNTDPNQNPETNPNILNPNGAEIILGAPSSNSLVVPLKPSKTTMFGPRSACLISATGPLWVADTGHHRLLGWRQCPKTDEQPADWVIGQLDFSQEGQNANGQTTAATVSVPTGICACGGGLALADAWNHRVLIWKELPEDNN
;
A
#
# COMPACT_ATOMS: atom_id res chain seq x y z
N MET A 1 -19.20 -5.14 -51.64
CA MET A 1 -17.77 -5.46 -51.63
C MET A 1 -17.28 -5.41 -50.20
N LYS A 2 -16.94 -6.57 -49.62
CA LYS A 2 -16.33 -6.64 -48.29
C LYS A 2 -14.82 -6.56 -48.45
N ALA A 3 -14.21 -5.57 -47.84
CA ALA A 3 -12.75 -5.47 -47.79
C ALA A 3 -12.19 -6.60 -46.90
N SER A 4 -11.28 -7.39 -47.45
CA SER A 4 -10.51 -8.38 -46.70
C SER A 4 -9.52 -7.67 -45.79
N PRO A 5 -9.26 -8.17 -44.55
CA PRO A 5 -8.20 -7.63 -43.74
C PRO A 5 -6.83 -8.00 -44.37
N ASN A 6 -6.03 -6.98 -44.60
CA ASN A 6 -4.65 -7.12 -45.10
C ASN A 6 -3.81 -7.74 -43.97
N THR A 7 -3.55 -9.03 -44.04
CA THR A 7 -2.59 -9.72 -43.16
C THR A 7 -1.22 -9.64 -43.83
N ASP A 8 -0.38 -8.72 -43.37
CA ASP A 8 1.04 -8.66 -43.70
C ASP A 8 1.74 -9.92 -43.13
N PRO A 9 2.27 -10.83 -43.96
CA PRO A 9 2.90 -12.05 -43.48
C PRO A 9 4.27 -11.82 -42.82
N ASN A 10 4.75 -10.58 -42.71
CA ASN A 10 6.03 -10.22 -42.12
C ASN A 10 5.91 -9.48 -40.77
N GLN A 11 4.72 -9.35 -40.22
CA GLN A 11 4.60 -8.96 -38.81
C GLN A 11 5.02 -10.16 -37.97
N ASN A 12 6.30 -10.17 -37.59
CA ASN A 12 6.78 -10.89 -36.44
C ASN A 12 5.88 -10.45 -35.26
N PRO A 13 5.12 -11.35 -34.59
CA PRO A 13 4.43 -10.95 -33.38
C PRO A 13 5.52 -10.49 -32.43
N GLU A 14 5.69 -9.18 -32.30
CA GLU A 14 6.45 -8.62 -31.19
C GLU A 14 5.76 -9.22 -29.95
N THR A 15 6.43 -10.20 -29.38
CA THR A 15 6.09 -10.70 -28.06
C THR A 15 6.31 -9.51 -27.15
N ASN A 16 5.26 -8.71 -26.98
CA ASN A 16 5.22 -7.70 -25.93
C ASN A 16 5.53 -8.47 -24.65
N PRO A 17 6.72 -8.30 -24.06
CA PRO A 17 7.04 -9.06 -22.87
C PRO A 17 5.93 -8.74 -21.88
N ASN A 18 5.13 -9.73 -21.50
CA ASN A 18 4.14 -9.57 -20.46
C ASN A 18 4.91 -9.17 -19.22
N ILE A 19 4.97 -7.87 -18.96
CA ILE A 19 5.64 -7.27 -17.81
C ILE A 19 4.96 -7.75 -16.51
N LEU A 20 3.70 -8.14 -16.62
CA LEU A 20 2.90 -8.66 -15.51
C LEU A 20 2.57 -10.14 -15.77
N ASN A 21 2.53 -10.90 -14.67
CA ASN A 21 2.05 -12.28 -14.70
C ASN A 21 0.63 -12.33 -15.31
N PRO A 22 0.39 -13.11 -16.38
CA PRO A 22 -0.92 -13.20 -17.02
C PRO A 22 -2.02 -13.74 -16.08
N ASN A 23 -1.66 -14.41 -14.99
CA ASN A 23 -2.60 -14.88 -13.96
C ASN A 23 -2.95 -13.80 -12.92
N GLY A 24 -2.40 -12.59 -13.05
CA GLY A 24 -2.61 -11.48 -12.13
C GLY A 24 -1.55 -11.39 -11.03
N ALA A 25 -1.90 -10.72 -9.94
CA ALA A 25 -1.03 -10.58 -8.78
C ALA A 25 -0.86 -11.92 -8.06
N GLU A 26 0.36 -12.20 -7.62
CA GLU A 26 0.70 -13.42 -6.88
C GLU A 26 0.35 -13.35 -5.40
N ILE A 27 0.27 -12.12 -4.84
CA ILE A 27 0.00 -11.87 -3.42
C ILE A 27 -0.99 -10.73 -3.30
N ILE A 28 -1.99 -10.93 -2.45
CA ILE A 28 -3.02 -9.94 -2.14
C ILE A 28 -2.96 -9.60 -0.66
N LEU A 29 -2.85 -8.31 -0.34
CA LEU A 29 -2.86 -7.79 1.02
C LEU A 29 -4.09 -6.91 1.25
N GLY A 30 -4.60 -6.91 2.48
CA GLY A 30 -5.58 -5.92 2.92
C GLY A 30 -7.03 -6.25 2.66
N ALA A 31 -7.33 -7.32 1.95
CA ALA A 31 -8.70 -7.77 1.73
C ALA A 31 -8.81 -9.26 2.04
N PRO A 32 -9.83 -9.69 2.79
CA PRO A 32 -10.06 -11.12 3.00
C PRO A 32 -10.33 -11.80 1.66
N SER A 33 -9.78 -12.99 1.46
CA SER A 33 -9.93 -13.82 0.26
C SER A 33 -11.36 -14.29 -0.01
N SER A 34 -12.31 -13.95 0.87
CA SER A 34 -13.73 -14.29 0.69
C SER A 34 -14.37 -13.35 -0.34
N ASN A 35 -15.16 -13.91 -1.25
CA ASN A 35 -15.99 -13.21 -2.25
C ASN A 35 -17.05 -12.25 -1.65
N SER A 36 -16.90 -11.87 -0.39
CA SER A 36 -17.80 -10.97 0.30
C SER A 36 -17.36 -9.53 0.12
N LEU A 37 -18.07 -8.79 -0.71
CA LEU A 37 -17.94 -7.33 -0.84
C LEU A 37 -18.48 -6.56 0.38
N VAL A 38 -18.62 -7.21 1.53
CA VAL A 38 -19.15 -6.58 2.75
C VAL A 38 -18.05 -5.79 3.44
N VAL A 39 -18.13 -4.49 3.30
CA VAL A 39 -17.35 -3.48 4.02
C VAL A 39 -18.28 -2.83 5.05
N PRO A 40 -17.83 -2.41 6.22
CA PRO A 40 -16.51 -1.88 6.51
C PRO A 40 -15.56 -2.94 7.09
N LEU A 41 -14.34 -2.91 6.61
CA LEU A 41 -13.25 -3.70 7.18
C LEU A 41 -12.83 -3.03 8.49
N LYS A 42 -13.04 -3.72 9.61
CA LYS A 42 -12.47 -3.28 10.88
C LYS A 42 -10.94 -3.25 10.79
N PRO A 43 -10.28 -2.23 11.34
CA PRO A 43 -8.83 -2.17 11.32
C PRO A 43 -8.22 -3.38 12.04
N SER A 44 -7.21 -3.97 11.43
CA SER A 44 -6.44 -5.09 11.95
C SER A 44 -5.05 -5.11 11.31
N LYS A 45 -4.24 -6.12 11.62
CA LYS A 45 -2.93 -6.32 10.97
C LYS A 45 -3.02 -6.72 9.50
N THR A 46 -4.18 -7.22 9.06
CA THR A 46 -4.38 -7.82 7.73
C THR A 46 -5.41 -7.09 6.88
N THR A 47 -6.06 -6.05 7.40
CA THR A 47 -7.09 -5.31 6.66
C THR A 47 -6.65 -3.89 6.36
N MET A 48 -7.06 -3.38 5.21
CA MET A 48 -6.87 -1.99 4.78
C MET A 48 -8.18 -1.40 4.29
N PHE A 49 -8.32 -0.08 4.41
CA PHE A 49 -9.45 0.66 3.85
C PHE A 49 -8.96 1.77 2.93
N GLY A 50 -9.19 1.59 1.63
CA GLY A 50 -8.83 2.56 0.60
C GLY A 50 -7.33 2.92 0.57
N PRO A 51 -6.40 1.94 0.53
CA PRO A 51 -4.97 2.24 0.46
C PRO A 51 -4.66 3.02 -0.82
N ARG A 52 -3.84 4.07 -0.71
CA ARG A 52 -3.55 4.96 -1.84
C ARG A 52 -2.11 4.93 -2.33
N SER A 53 -1.20 4.44 -1.51
CA SER A 53 0.21 4.37 -1.89
C SER A 53 0.91 3.23 -1.18
N ALA A 54 1.86 2.63 -1.87
CA ALA A 54 2.77 1.63 -1.32
C ALA A 54 4.21 2.01 -1.71
N CYS A 55 5.15 1.73 -0.81
CA CYS A 55 6.57 1.98 -1.03
C CYS A 55 7.38 0.78 -0.57
N LEU A 56 8.10 0.15 -1.49
CA LEU A 56 9.08 -0.88 -1.18
C LEU A 56 10.46 -0.23 -1.10
N ILE A 57 11.13 -0.36 0.04
CA ILE A 57 12.40 0.33 0.31
C ILE A 57 13.56 -0.35 -0.43
N SER A 58 13.52 -1.65 -0.56
CA SER A 58 14.49 -2.45 -1.33
C SER A 58 13.78 -3.66 -1.94
N ALA A 59 14.44 -4.41 -2.80
CA ALA A 59 13.86 -5.59 -3.44
C ALA A 59 13.31 -6.64 -2.44
N THR A 60 13.79 -6.64 -1.21
CA THR A 60 13.35 -7.59 -0.17
C THR A 60 12.53 -6.96 0.95
N GLY A 61 12.31 -5.65 0.92
CA GLY A 61 11.58 -4.90 1.94
C GLY A 61 12.45 -3.85 2.65
N PRO A 62 11.94 -3.16 3.65
CA PRO A 62 10.54 -3.16 4.10
C PRO A 62 9.54 -2.67 3.06
N LEU A 63 8.31 -3.15 3.16
CA LEU A 63 7.14 -2.59 2.46
C LEU A 63 6.36 -1.71 3.42
N TRP A 64 5.98 -0.51 2.95
CA TRP A 64 5.08 0.39 3.65
C TRP A 64 3.87 0.72 2.80
N VAL A 65 2.69 0.79 3.41
CA VAL A 65 1.43 1.12 2.74
C VAL A 65 0.70 2.22 3.50
N ALA A 66 0.27 3.25 2.77
CA ALA A 66 -0.62 4.27 3.28
C ALA A 66 -2.06 3.74 3.28
N ASP A 67 -2.51 3.25 4.43
CA ASP A 67 -3.88 2.79 4.70
C ASP A 67 -4.76 3.99 5.03
N THR A 68 -5.15 4.68 3.95
CA THR A 68 -5.72 6.02 3.96
C THR A 68 -7.00 6.11 4.78
N GLY A 69 -7.91 5.15 4.58
CA GLY A 69 -9.22 5.16 5.22
C GLY A 69 -9.18 4.84 6.72
N HIS A 70 -8.17 4.11 7.19
CA HIS A 70 -7.94 3.89 8.63
C HIS A 70 -6.98 4.92 9.24
N HIS A 71 -6.55 5.93 8.48
CA HIS A 71 -5.68 7.03 8.95
C HIS A 71 -4.37 6.52 9.57
N ARG A 72 -3.67 5.61 8.87
CA ARG A 72 -2.44 4.97 9.37
C ARG A 72 -1.50 4.54 8.25
N LEU A 73 -0.29 4.16 8.60
CA LEU A 73 0.60 3.37 7.77
C LEU A 73 0.70 1.96 8.32
N LEU A 74 0.75 0.97 7.44
CA LEU A 74 1.12 -0.40 7.76
C LEU A 74 2.48 -0.71 7.16
N GLY A 75 3.32 -1.40 7.93
CA GLY A 75 4.67 -1.79 7.52
C GLY A 75 4.94 -3.28 7.68
N TRP A 76 5.67 -3.86 6.74
CA TRP A 76 6.18 -5.23 6.76
C TRP A 76 7.70 -5.19 6.71
N ARG A 77 8.37 -5.91 7.61
CA ARG A 77 9.85 -5.96 7.68
C ARG A 77 10.48 -6.49 6.40
N GLN A 78 9.79 -7.40 5.75
CA GLN A 78 10.16 -7.98 4.46
C GLN A 78 9.01 -7.88 3.48
N CYS A 79 9.30 -7.91 2.19
CA CYS A 79 8.27 -8.02 1.18
C CYS A 79 7.39 -9.25 1.47
N PRO A 80 6.06 -9.09 1.62
CA PRO A 80 5.16 -10.19 1.91
C PRO A 80 5.26 -11.32 0.89
N LYS A 81 5.07 -12.57 1.34
CA LYS A 81 5.20 -13.78 0.53
C LYS A 81 3.92 -14.61 0.46
N THR A 82 2.93 -14.24 1.24
CA THR A 82 1.63 -14.93 1.29
C THR A 82 0.50 -13.92 1.33
N ASP A 83 -0.66 -14.34 0.85
CA ASP A 83 -1.87 -13.55 0.97
C ASP A 83 -2.18 -13.23 2.44
N GLU A 84 -2.75 -12.04 2.66
CA GLU A 84 -3.16 -11.58 3.99
C GLU A 84 -2.05 -11.64 5.05
N GLN A 85 -0.77 -11.64 4.64
CA GLN A 85 0.33 -11.61 5.60
C GLN A 85 0.16 -10.43 6.55
N PRO A 86 0.16 -10.66 7.89
CA PRO A 86 -0.06 -9.59 8.86
C PRO A 86 1.09 -8.58 8.83
N ALA A 87 0.75 -7.30 8.99
CA ALA A 87 1.73 -6.23 9.14
C ALA A 87 2.50 -6.36 10.46
N ASP A 88 3.76 -5.96 10.43
CA ASP A 88 4.65 -5.94 11.60
C ASP A 88 4.53 -4.62 12.37
N TRP A 89 4.26 -3.51 11.64
CA TRP A 89 4.27 -2.14 12.18
C TRP A 89 3.02 -1.36 11.82
N VAL A 90 2.62 -0.47 12.73
CA VAL A 90 1.61 0.56 12.50
C VAL A 90 2.15 1.93 12.92
N ILE A 91 1.88 2.96 12.11
CA ILE A 91 2.17 4.37 12.43
C ILE A 91 0.90 5.18 12.27
N GLY A 92 0.69 6.14 13.15
CA GLY A 92 -0.46 7.05 13.12
C GLY A 92 -1.64 6.61 13.97
N GLN A 93 -1.62 5.39 14.51
CA GLN A 93 -2.59 4.84 15.45
C GLN A 93 -1.87 4.19 16.64
N LEU A 94 -2.57 4.08 17.79
CA LEU A 94 -2.01 3.47 19.00
C LEU A 94 -1.72 1.98 18.85
N ASP A 95 -2.53 1.29 18.06
CA ASP A 95 -2.38 -0.13 17.73
C ASP A 95 -3.10 -0.46 16.42
N PHE A 96 -3.05 -1.73 16.01
CA PHE A 96 -3.63 -2.20 14.75
C PHE A 96 -5.17 -2.23 14.73
N SER A 97 -5.83 -2.14 15.86
CA SER A 97 -7.29 -2.20 15.98
C SER A 97 -7.95 -0.82 16.01
N GLN A 98 -7.15 0.24 16.04
CA GLN A 98 -7.61 1.63 16.09
C GLN A 98 -7.67 2.25 14.69
N GLU A 99 -8.56 3.24 14.57
CA GLU A 99 -8.72 4.09 13.39
C GLU A 99 -9.18 5.48 13.81
N GLY A 100 -9.15 6.41 12.87
CA GLY A 100 -9.62 7.78 13.07
C GLY A 100 -8.51 8.81 12.87
N GLN A 101 -8.94 10.00 12.47
CA GLN A 101 -8.03 11.12 12.21
C GLN A 101 -7.17 11.41 13.43
N ASN A 102 -5.85 11.50 13.22
CA ASN A 102 -4.90 11.81 14.27
C ASN A 102 -5.06 10.94 15.53
N ALA A 103 -5.38 9.65 15.36
CA ALA A 103 -5.69 8.70 16.45
C ALA A 103 -6.79 9.24 17.40
N ASN A 104 -7.79 9.93 16.86
CA ASN A 104 -8.88 10.60 17.56
C ASN A 104 -8.41 11.72 18.53
N GLY A 105 -7.22 12.25 18.32
CA GLY A 105 -6.61 13.27 19.18
C GLY A 105 -6.08 14.48 18.41
N GLN A 106 -5.04 15.07 18.96
CA GLN A 106 -4.38 16.25 18.39
C GLN A 106 -3.43 15.87 17.24
N THR A 107 -3.25 16.80 16.31
CA THR A 107 -2.21 16.67 15.26
C THR A 107 -0.82 16.80 15.90
N THR A 108 -0.04 15.72 15.84
CA THR A 108 1.34 15.64 16.35
C THR A 108 2.28 15.07 15.29
N ALA A 109 3.56 14.96 15.60
CA ALA A 109 4.52 14.29 14.70
C ALA A 109 4.29 12.79 14.56
N ALA A 110 3.54 12.17 15.47
CA ALA A 110 3.26 10.72 15.50
C ALA A 110 1.86 10.35 14.95
N THR A 111 1.03 11.35 14.58
CA THR A 111 -0.35 11.13 14.14
C THR A 111 -0.53 11.55 12.69
N VAL A 112 -1.48 10.93 11.98
CA VAL A 112 -1.77 11.23 10.57
C VAL A 112 -3.26 11.35 10.30
N SER A 113 -3.61 12.09 9.25
CA SER A 113 -4.98 12.23 8.77
C SER A 113 -5.03 12.13 7.25
N VAL A 114 -5.70 11.06 6.76
CA VAL A 114 -5.83 10.77 5.32
C VAL A 114 -4.46 10.77 4.63
N PRO A 115 -3.53 9.89 5.06
CA PRO A 115 -2.22 9.75 4.41
C PRO A 115 -2.43 9.26 2.97
N THR A 116 -1.74 9.88 1.99
CA THR A 116 -1.99 9.59 0.57
C THR A 116 -0.78 9.09 -0.18
N GLY A 117 0.36 9.75 -0.05
CA GLY A 117 1.59 9.42 -0.78
C GLY A 117 2.71 9.04 0.18
N ILE A 118 3.40 7.95 -0.11
CA ILE A 118 4.57 7.50 0.66
C ILE A 118 5.72 7.15 -0.28
N CYS A 119 6.93 7.53 0.09
CA CYS A 119 8.12 7.16 -0.65
C CYS A 119 9.33 7.01 0.27
N ALA A 120 10.36 6.32 -0.23
CA ALA A 120 11.67 6.29 0.41
C ALA A 120 12.32 7.68 0.36
N CYS A 121 12.93 8.11 1.46
CA CYS A 121 13.59 9.40 1.59
C CYS A 121 14.88 9.24 2.40
N GLY A 122 16.04 9.30 1.72
CA GLY A 122 17.32 8.99 2.36
C GLY A 122 17.33 7.55 2.90
N GLY A 123 17.58 7.37 4.19
CA GLY A 123 17.48 6.08 4.88
C GLY A 123 16.12 5.80 5.51
N GLY A 124 15.12 6.66 5.31
CA GLY A 124 13.81 6.57 5.94
C GLY A 124 12.64 6.75 4.99
N LEU A 125 11.59 7.43 5.43
CA LEU A 125 10.32 7.62 4.73
C LEU A 125 9.92 9.09 4.62
N ALA A 126 9.23 9.45 3.55
CA ALA A 126 8.45 10.67 3.46
C ALA A 126 6.98 10.33 3.18
N LEU A 127 6.07 10.99 3.89
CA LEU A 127 4.63 10.77 3.85
C LEU A 127 3.88 12.07 3.59
N ALA A 128 2.99 12.08 2.60
CA ALA A 128 2.02 13.15 2.43
C ALA A 128 0.83 12.93 3.38
N ASP A 129 0.79 13.69 4.46
CA ASP A 129 -0.28 13.72 5.48
C ASP A 129 -1.33 14.74 5.07
N ALA A 130 -2.19 14.33 4.11
CA ALA A 130 -2.95 15.22 3.26
C ALA A 130 -3.91 16.15 4.01
N TRP A 131 -4.68 15.65 4.96
CA TRP A 131 -5.65 16.47 5.68
C TRP A 131 -5.05 17.27 6.84
N ASN A 132 -3.80 17.01 7.19
CA ASN A 132 -3.02 17.88 8.06
C ASN A 132 -2.18 18.91 7.27
N HIS A 133 -2.31 18.94 5.93
CA HIS A 133 -1.63 19.89 5.05
C HIS A 133 -0.11 19.91 5.21
N ARG A 134 0.52 18.73 5.39
CA ARG A 134 1.95 18.63 5.68
C ARG A 134 2.60 17.38 5.07
N VAL A 135 3.92 17.37 5.09
CA VAL A 135 4.73 16.17 4.82
C VAL A 135 5.46 15.81 6.11
N LEU A 136 5.40 14.55 6.48
CA LEU A 136 6.19 13.98 7.56
C LEU A 136 7.41 13.27 6.96
N ILE A 137 8.57 13.45 7.58
CA ILE A 137 9.83 12.82 7.14
C ILE A 137 10.48 12.14 8.34
N TRP A 138 10.66 10.85 8.23
CA TRP A 138 11.49 10.04 9.12
C TRP A 138 12.86 9.85 8.45
N LYS A 139 13.93 10.25 9.12
CA LYS A 139 15.30 10.13 8.58
C LYS A 139 15.81 8.69 8.58
N GLU A 140 15.24 7.87 9.44
CA GLU A 140 15.48 6.44 9.60
C GLU A 140 14.16 5.69 9.53
N LEU A 141 14.19 4.42 9.13
CA LEU A 141 12.99 3.59 9.12
C LEU A 141 12.51 3.37 10.56
N PRO A 142 11.21 3.50 10.81
CA PRO A 142 10.66 3.13 12.11
C PRO A 142 10.91 1.64 12.38
N GLU A 143 11.45 1.33 13.56
CA GLU A 143 11.74 -0.04 13.99
C GLU A 143 10.67 -0.59 14.94
N ASP A 144 9.94 0.29 15.62
CA ASP A 144 8.92 -0.04 16.61
C ASP A 144 7.56 0.59 16.27
N ASN A 145 6.52 0.04 16.90
CA ASN A 145 5.15 0.58 16.81
C ASN A 145 5.03 1.83 17.70
N ASN A 146 5.02 3.00 17.06
CA ASN A 146 4.67 4.28 17.70
C ASN A 146 4.03 5.23 16.70
#